data_526b51f633818a28d9d17cbd82631f44
#
_entry.id   526b51f633818a28d9d17cbd82631f44
#
_cell.length_a   1.000
_cell.length_b   1.000
_cell.length_c   1.000
_cell.angle_alpha   90.00
_cell.angle_beta   90.00
_cell.angle_gamma   90.00
#
_symmetry.space_group_name_H-M   'P 1'
#
loop_
_entity.id
_entity.type
_entity.pdbx_description
1 polymer ?
#
loop_
_entity_poly.entity_id
_entity_poly.type
_entity_poly.pdbx_seq_one_letter_code
_entity_poly.pdbx_strand_id
1 'polypeptide(L)'
;MMTDIEIAQKAEMKHIREVAAKLGISEDDLDLYGKYKAKLSDELIKKVEGNENGKLILVTAINPTPAGEGKTTITVGLGEAMGQLGKKAVIALREPSLGPCFGIKGGAAGGGYAQVVPMEDLNLHFTGDFHAITSANNLLAAMMDNHIQQGNALRIDVNRIVFKRCMDMNDRVLRHTVVGLGKRVDGVPREDGFVITVASEIMAILCLASDMKDLQERLGRIIVAYNMDNEPVTAADLKAVGAMAALLKDAIKPNLIQTLEHTPAIVHGGPFANIAHGCNSVMATKTALKLADYVITEAGFGADLGAEKFFDIKCRMNNLKPDAVVLVATVRALKYNGGVAKADLGEENLDALKAGIVNLEKHIENLQKYGVPVVVTLNRFVTDSQAELDFVKKFCEDRDCDFALANVWEQGGKGGIDLANAVLNTLENKKSNFKVLYDDSLSIKDKINCIATEIYGADGVTYSAEASEEMGFGNFPVCMAKNQYSLSDDPKKLGRPTGFDINIREVYVSAGAGFVVAITGTIMTMPGLPKSPAAERIYVDDDGKIVGLF
;
A
#
# COMPACT_ATOMS: atom_id res chain seq x y z
N MET A 1 -9.84 18.04 -22.83
CA MET A 1 -10.28 17.22 -21.67
C MET A 1 -9.57 17.80 -20.46
N MET A 2 -10.27 18.00 -19.33
CA MET A 2 -9.64 18.53 -18.11
C MET A 2 -8.69 17.48 -17.52
N THR A 3 -7.58 17.94 -16.96
CA THR A 3 -6.64 17.11 -16.20
C THR A 3 -7.23 16.75 -14.83
N ASP A 4 -6.67 15.75 -14.15
CA ASP A 4 -7.16 15.30 -12.84
C ASP A 4 -7.12 16.44 -11.81
N ILE A 5 -6.06 17.28 -11.81
CA ILE A 5 -5.99 18.44 -10.92
C ILE A 5 -7.04 19.52 -11.25
N GLU A 6 -7.30 19.77 -12.52
CA GLU A 6 -8.33 20.74 -12.91
C GLU A 6 -9.74 20.29 -12.48
N ILE A 7 -10.02 18.98 -12.56
CA ILE A 7 -11.27 18.41 -12.05
C ILE A 7 -11.35 18.59 -10.54
N ALA A 8 -10.28 18.24 -9.81
CA ALA A 8 -10.22 18.36 -8.36
C ALA A 8 -10.37 19.82 -7.88
N GLN A 9 -9.72 20.77 -8.56
CA GLN A 9 -9.80 22.21 -8.23
C GLN A 9 -11.18 22.84 -8.48
N LYS A 10 -12.00 22.23 -9.37
CA LYS A 10 -13.37 22.64 -9.61
C LYS A 10 -14.39 21.96 -8.71
N ALA A 11 -13.96 21.04 -7.86
CA ALA A 11 -14.86 20.30 -6.97
C ALA A 11 -15.52 21.21 -5.93
N GLU A 12 -16.83 21.10 -5.79
CA GLU A 12 -17.58 21.74 -4.74
C GLU A 12 -17.56 20.86 -3.48
N MET A 13 -16.52 21.02 -2.65
CA MET A 13 -16.36 20.22 -1.44
C MET A 13 -17.36 20.65 -0.35
N LYS A 14 -17.92 19.66 0.34
CA LYS A 14 -18.68 19.86 1.58
C LYS A 14 -17.75 20.05 2.76
N HIS A 15 -18.20 20.78 3.79
CA HIS A 15 -17.46 20.83 5.05
C HIS A 15 -17.32 19.41 5.62
N ILE A 16 -16.14 19.09 6.18
CA ILE A 16 -15.85 17.71 6.62
C ILE A 16 -16.83 17.18 7.67
N ARG A 17 -17.42 18.04 8.50
CA ARG A 17 -18.48 17.65 9.44
C ARG A 17 -19.74 17.11 8.77
N GLU A 18 -20.08 17.62 7.58
CA GLU A 18 -21.23 17.13 6.81
C GLU A 18 -20.95 15.76 6.20
N VAL A 19 -19.70 15.54 5.79
CA VAL A 19 -19.23 14.22 5.31
C VAL A 19 -19.21 13.22 6.46
N ALA A 20 -18.69 13.61 7.64
CA ALA A 20 -18.68 12.79 8.85
C ALA A 20 -20.09 12.40 9.32
N ALA A 21 -21.05 13.30 9.19
CA ALA A 21 -22.45 13.03 9.55
C ALA A 21 -23.06 11.86 8.77
N LYS A 22 -22.61 11.59 7.53
CA LYS A 22 -23.04 10.40 6.75
C LYS A 22 -22.64 9.07 7.41
N LEU A 23 -21.61 9.09 8.26
CA LEU A 23 -21.16 7.94 9.04
C LEU A 23 -21.69 7.96 10.48
N GLY A 24 -22.53 8.95 10.82
CA GLY A 24 -23.04 9.13 12.19
C GLY A 24 -22.00 9.72 13.14
N ILE A 25 -20.98 10.37 12.64
CA ILE A 25 -19.91 11.01 13.42
C ILE A 25 -20.33 12.47 13.71
N SER A 26 -20.27 12.87 14.98
CA SER A 26 -20.49 14.26 15.40
C SER A 26 -19.22 15.10 15.20
N GLU A 27 -19.38 16.43 15.15
CA GLU A 27 -18.23 17.35 15.06
C GLU A 27 -17.30 17.22 16.28
N ASP A 28 -17.84 16.94 17.46
CA ASP A 28 -17.07 16.75 18.70
C ASP A 28 -16.16 15.50 18.66
N ASP A 29 -16.44 14.57 17.77
CA ASP A 29 -15.66 13.35 17.55
C ASP A 29 -14.53 13.55 16.51
N LEU A 30 -14.31 14.79 16.02
CA LEU A 30 -13.34 15.13 15.00
C LEU A 30 -12.29 16.12 15.50
N ASP A 31 -11.03 15.89 15.15
CA ASP A 31 -9.97 16.90 15.23
C ASP A 31 -9.86 17.59 13.86
N LEU A 32 -10.39 18.83 13.73
CA LEU A 32 -10.45 19.53 12.44
C LEU A 32 -9.08 20.01 11.97
N TYR A 33 -8.76 19.74 10.72
CA TYR A 33 -7.60 20.26 9.99
C TYR A 33 -8.08 21.17 8.84
N GLY A 34 -8.67 22.31 9.20
CA GLY A 34 -9.36 23.20 8.27
C GLY A 34 -10.79 22.72 7.96
N LYS A 35 -11.32 23.14 6.79
CA LYS A 35 -12.73 22.89 6.44
C LYS A 35 -13.00 21.49 5.89
N TYR A 36 -12.02 20.88 5.24
CA TYR A 36 -12.21 19.74 4.36
C TYR A 36 -11.46 18.47 4.80
N LYS A 37 -10.71 18.56 5.89
CA LYS A 37 -9.95 17.43 6.47
C LYS A 37 -10.19 17.36 7.97
N ALA A 38 -10.18 16.15 8.50
CA ALA A 38 -10.20 15.94 9.95
C ALA A 38 -9.51 14.64 10.31
N LYS A 39 -9.02 14.53 11.54
CA LYS A 39 -8.67 13.24 12.14
C LYS A 39 -9.84 12.72 12.95
N LEU A 40 -9.98 11.40 12.96
CA LEU A 40 -10.93 10.70 13.83
C LEU A 40 -10.33 10.67 15.24
N SER A 41 -11.09 11.14 16.23
CA SER A 41 -10.61 11.22 17.61
C SER A 41 -10.49 9.84 18.27
N ASP A 42 -9.64 9.74 19.30
CA ASP A 42 -9.53 8.52 20.11
C ASP A 42 -10.85 8.19 20.82
N GLU A 43 -11.63 9.20 21.19
CA GLU A 43 -12.96 9.07 21.80
C GLU A 43 -13.93 8.40 20.81
N LEU A 44 -13.93 8.81 19.55
CA LEU A 44 -14.75 8.18 18.51
C LEU A 44 -14.37 6.71 18.34
N ILE A 45 -13.08 6.41 18.23
CA ILE A 45 -12.59 5.04 18.02
C ILE A 45 -13.08 4.12 19.15
N LYS A 46 -12.97 4.57 20.39
CA LYS A 46 -13.49 3.84 21.57
C LYS A 46 -15.01 3.70 21.55
N LYS A 47 -15.73 4.78 21.20
CA LYS A 47 -17.20 4.82 21.16
C LYS A 47 -17.79 3.80 20.19
N VAL A 48 -17.13 3.58 19.04
CA VAL A 48 -17.62 2.68 17.98
C VAL A 48 -17.08 1.25 18.07
N GLU A 49 -16.13 0.99 18.95
CA GLU A 49 -15.45 -0.31 19.09
C GLU A 49 -16.43 -1.49 19.23
N GLY A 50 -17.53 -1.28 19.97
CA GLY A 50 -18.58 -2.29 20.19
C GLY A 50 -19.54 -2.49 19.02
N ASN A 51 -19.49 -1.68 17.98
CA ASN A 51 -20.40 -1.83 16.82
C ASN A 51 -20.10 -3.12 16.05
N GLU A 52 -21.11 -3.65 15.34
CA GLU A 52 -20.91 -4.72 14.39
C GLU A 52 -20.06 -4.25 13.22
N ASN A 53 -19.28 -5.17 12.65
CA ASN A 53 -18.48 -4.89 11.46
C ASN A 53 -19.35 -4.86 10.21
N GLY A 54 -19.11 -3.89 9.34
CA GLY A 54 -19.57 -3.93 7.97
C GLY A 54 -18.82 -4.96 7.12
N LYS A 55 -19.15 -5.02 5.85
CA LYS A 55 -18.50 -5.89 4.86
C LYS A 55 -17.19 -5.30 4.37
N LEU A 56 -16.12 -6.10 4.40
CA LEU A 56 -14.79 -5.71 3.94
C LEU A 56 -14.55 -6.19 2.51
N ILE A 57 -14.34 -5.24 1.61
CA ILE A 57 -14.12 -5.47 0.18
C ILE A 57 -12.70 -5.02 -0.16
N LEU A 58 -11.85 -5.93 -0.62
CA LEU A 58 -10.50 -5.63 -1.09
C LEU A 58 -10.54 -5.37 -2.59
N VAL A 59 -9.97 -4.24 -3.05
CA VAL A 59 -9.68 -3.99 -4.45
C VAL A 59 -8.20 -4.24 -4.71
N THR A 60 -7.93 -5.12 -5.65
CA THR A 60 -6.58 -5.46 -6.11
C THR A 60 -6.54 -5.49 -7.63
N ALA A 61 -5.42 -5.84 -8.24
CA ALA A 61 -5.26 -5.87 -9.69
C ALA A 61 -4.38 -7.04 -10.16
N ILE A 62 -4.39 -7.29 -11.45
CA ILE A 62 -3.39 -8.13 -12.11
C ILE A 62 -2.03 -7.42 -12.11
N ASN A 63 -0.95 -8.06 -12.59
CA ASN A 63 0.36 -7.41 -12.71
C ASN A 63 0.23 -6.13 -13.54
N PRO A 64 0.71 -4.97 -13.02
CA PRO A 64 0.49 -3.69 -13.65
C PRO A 64 1.40 -3.49 -14.88
N THR A 65 0.89 -2.71 -15.84
CA THR A 65 1.76 -2.05 -16.81
C THR A 65 2.51 -0.87 -16.15
N PRO A 66 3.56 -0.33 -16.80
CA PRO A 66 4.21 0.89 -16.32
C PRO A 66 3.27 2.12 -16.16
N ALA A 67 2.11 2.11 -16.84
CA ALA A 67 1.09 3.16 -16.74
C ALA A 67 0.15 2.99 -15.54
N GLY A 68 0.10 1.79 -14.93
CA GLY A 68 -0.86 1.42 -13.89
C GLY A 68 -2.21 0.98 -14.45
N GLU A 69 -3.04 0.37 -13.59
CA GLU A 69 -4.32 -0.23 -14.00
C GLU A 69 -5.55 0.52 -13.44
N GLY A 70 -5.34 1.65 -12.80
CA GLY A 70 -6.43 2.48 -12.25
C GLY A 70 -7.11 1.87 -11.02
N LYS A 71 -6.41 1.09 -10.24
CA LYS A 71 -6.94 0.43 -9.03
C LYS A 71 -7.56 1.42 -8.03
N THR A 72 -6.87 2.50 -7.71
CA THR A 72 -7.40 3.54 -6.81
C THR A 72 -8.63 4.22 -7.42
N THR A 73 -8.61 4.50 -8.72
CA THR A 73 -9.76 5.06 -9.45
C THR A 73 -10.99 4.13 -9.34
N ILE A 74 -10.79 2.82 -9.51
CA ILE A 74 -11.86 1.81 -9.33
C ILE A 74 -12.34 1.78 -7.87
N THR A 75 -11.43 1.83 -6.90
CA THR A 75 -11.78 1.84 -5.47
C THR A 75 -12.67 3.03 -5.12
N VAL A 76 -12.29 4.21 -5.58
CA VAL A 76 -13.06 5.44 -5.37
C VAL A 76 -14.40 5.37 -6.09
N GLY A 77 -14.40 5.03 -7.38
CA GLY A 77 -15.63 4.94 -8.18
C GLY A 77 -16.61 3.89 -7.66
N LEU A 78 -16.13 2.76 -7.14
CA LEU A 78 -16.97 1.76 -6.48
C LEU A 78 -17.62 2.32 -5.21
N GLY A 79 -16.87 3.08 -4.39
CA GLY A 79 -17.41 3.74 -3.20
C GLY A 79 -18.47 4.77 -3.55
N GLU A 80 -18.24 5.59 -4.58
CA GLU A 80 -19.22 6.56 -5.10
C GLU A 80 -20.48 5.85 -5.63
N ALA A 81 -20.31 4.77 -6.39
CA ALA A 81 -21.44 3.97 -6.91
C ALA A 81 -22.27 3.35 -5.77
N MET A 82 -21.64 2.82 -4.74
CA MET A 82 -22.34 2.34 -3.54
C MET A 82 -23.16 3.47 -2.88
N GLY A 83 -22.59 4.68 -2.79
CA GLY A 83 -23.29 5.86 -2.29
C GLY A 83 -24.50 6.24 -3.15
N GLN A 84 -24.40 6.20 -4.47
CA GLN A 84 -25.52 6.44 -5.40
C GLN A 84 -26.62 5.38 -5.26
N LEU A 85 -26.28 4.15 -4.88
CA LEU A 85 -27.24 3.07 -4.58
C LEU A 85 -27.84 3.19 -3.16
N GLY A 86 -27.55 4.25 -2.43
CA GLY A 86 -28.04 4.49 -1.08
C GLY A 86 -27.39 3.61 -0.01
N LYS A 87 -26.23 3.02 -0.30
CA LYS A 87 -25.51 2.20 0.66
C LYS A 87 -24.62 3.07 1.55
N LYS A 88 -24.51 2.72 2.84
CA LYS A 88 -23.59 3.35 3.79
C LYS A 88 -22.19 2.76 3.58
N ALA A 89 -21.43 3.37 2.67
CA ALA A 89 -20.11 2.93 2.30
C ALA A 89 -19.03 3.95 2.70
N VAL A 90 -17.83 3.45 3.00
CA VAL A 90 -16.64 4.24 3.24
C VAL A 90 -15.45 3.62 2.49
N ILE A 91 -14.58 4.48 1.99
CA ILE A 91 -13.35 4.07 1.30
C ILE A 91 -12.19 4.20 2.28
N ALA A 92 -11.31 3.21 2.34
CA ALA A 92 -10.10 3.25 3.16
C ALA A 92 -8.85 3.14 2.26
N LEU A 93 -8.05 4.19 2.20
CA LEU A 93 -6.93 4.35 1.27
C LEU A 93 -5.61 4.60 1.99
N ARG A 94 -4.51 4.41 1.25
CA ARG A 94 -3.18 4.87 1.66
C ARG A 94 -3.01 6.35 1.36
N GLU A 95 -2.21 7.01 2.19
CA GLU A 95 -1.70 8.36 1.95
C GLU A 95 -0.53 8.30 0.95
N PRO A 96 -0.49 9.16 -0.08
CA PRO A 96 0.59 9.18 -1.05
C PRO A 96 1.88 9.80 -0.47
N SER A 97 3.03 9.29 -0.93
CA SER A 97 4.37 9.82 -0.63
C SER A 97 4.76 10.93 -1.59
N LEU A 98 5.50 11.93 -1.10
CA LEU A 98 6.02 13.04 -1.91
C LEU A 98 6.97 12.57 -3.01
N GLY A 99 7.83 11.60 -2.72
CA GLY A 99 8.82 11.13 -3.68
C GLY A 99 8.23 10.70 -5.02
N PRO A 100 7.28 9.76 -5.07
CA PRO A 100 6.58 9.40 -6.30
C PRO A 100 5.81 10.56 -6.93
N CYS A 101 5.24 11.46 -6.14
CA CYS A 101 4.49 12.61 -6.60
C CYS A 101 5.33 13.54 -7.47
N PHE A 102 6.57 13.81 -7.05
CA PHE A 102 7.54 14.61 -7.81
C PHE A 102 8.40 13.78 -8.77
N GLY A 103 8.27 12.45 -8.76
CA GLY A 103 9.00 11.50 -9.60
C GLY A 103 8.30 11.14 -10.91
N ILE A 104 7.87 9.88 -11.02
CA ILE A 104 7.28 9.31 -12.25
C ILE A 104 5.75 9.31 -12.20
N LYS A 105 5.18 9.02 -11.05
CA LYS A 105 3.75 8.83 -10.87
C LYS A 105 3.16 9.97 -10.06
N GLY A 106 2.00 10.36 -10.50
CA GLY A 106 1.07 11.08 -9.68
C GLY A 106 0.73 10.36 -8.37
N GLY A 107 0.20 11.11 -7.41
CA GLY A 107 -0.23 10.59 -6.13
C GLY A 107 -1.45 9.67 -6.25
N ALA A 108 -1.75 8.94 -5.18
CA ALA A 108 -2.83 7.98 -5.14
C ALA A 108 -4.16 8.62 -4.72
N ALA A 109 -4.64 9.60 -5.48
CA ALA A 109 -5.93 10.27 -5.23
C ALA A 109 -7.10 9.71 -6.07
N GLY A 110 -6.84 8.74 -6.94
CA GLY A 110 -7.73 8.33 -8.01
C GLY A 110 -7.48 9.12 -9.29
N GLY A 111 -8.46 9.18 -10.19
CA GLY A 111 -8.33 9.93 -11.45
C GLY A 111 -9.67 10.23 -12.10
N GLY A 112 -9.69 11.22 -13.00
CA GLY A 112 -10.91 11.67 -13.64
C GLY A 112 -11.98 12.11 -12.66
N TYR A 113 -13.17 11.60 -12.82
CA TYR A 113 -14.31 11.89 -11.94
C TYR A 113 -14.43 10.93 -10.75
N ALA A 114 -13.45 10.05 -10.54
CA ALA A 114 -13.35 9.18 -9.38
C ALA A 114 -12.08 9.52 -8.57
N GLN A 115 -12.13 10.60 -7.81
CA GLN A 115 -11.05 11.13 -7.01
C GLN A 115 -11.48 11.40 -5.57
N VAL A 116 -10.50 11.34 -4.64
CA VAL A 116 -10.62 11.89 -3.30
C VAL A 116 -10.07 13.32 -3.26
N VAL A 117 -10.74 14.18 -2.52
CA VAL A 117 -10.40 15.60 -2.39
C VAL A 117 -10.37 16.02 -0.91
N PRO A 118 -9.56 17.00 -0.52
CA PRO A 118 -8.71 17.89 -1.33
C PRO A 118 -7.45 17.19 -1.87
N MET A 119 -7.30 17.13 -3.19
CA MET A 119 -6.25 16.37 -3.84
C MET A 119 -4.85 16.97 -3.64
N GLU A 120 -4.73 18.29 -3.69
CA GLU A 120 -3.45 18.99 -3.49
C GLU A 120 -2.90 18.73 -2.08
N ASP A 121 -3.73 18.89 -1.05
CA ASP A 121 -3.35 18.66 0.34
C ASP A 121 -2.92 17.20 0.55
N LEU A 122 -3.70 16.27 0.02
CA LEU A 122 -3.42 14.84 0.13
C LEU A 122 -2.05 14.47 -0.45
N ASN A 123 -1.69 15.05 -1.59
CA ASN A 123 -0.45 14.71 -2.30
C ASN A 123 0.78 15.49 -1.83
N LEU A 124 0.61 16.59 -1.13
CA LEU A 124 1.70 17.47 -0.70
C LEU A 124 1.86 17.45 0.83
N HIS A 125 1.11 18.26 1.53
CA HIS A 125 1.13 18.36 2.99
C HIS A 125 -0.27 18.11 3.55
N PHE A 126 -0.55 16.86 3.90
CA PHE A 126 -1.88 16.44 4.28
C PHE A 126 -2.23 16.88 5.72
N THR A 127 -1.89 16.07 6.71
CA THR A 127 -2.14 16.34 8.14
C THR A 127 -0.87 16.20 8.98
N GLY A 128 0.28 15.99 8.34
CA GLY A 128 1.58 15.93 8.99
C GLY A 128 2.04 14.52 9.39
N ASP A 129 1.31 13.47 9.02
CA ASP A 129 1.64 12.10 9.43
C ASP A 129 3.01 11.65 8.92
N PHE A 130 3.34 11.93 7.67
CA PHE A 130 4.64 11.55 7.09
C PHE A 130 5.79 12.35 7.70
N HIS A 131 5.56 13.63 8.02
CA HIS A 131 6.54 14.42 8.76
C HIS A 131 6.78 13.85 10.16
N ALA A 132 5.72 13.45 10.86
CA ALA A 132 5.83 12.82 12.18
C ALA A 132 6.61 11.49 12.12
N ILE A 133 6.33 10.65 11.13
CA ILE A 133 7.04 9.38 10.90
C ILE A 133 8.52 9.65 10.62
N THR A 134 8.83 10.57 9.70
CA THR A 134 10.21 10.96 9.38
C THR A 134 10.94 11.47 10.62
N SER A 135 10.28 12.31 11.41
CA SER A 135 10.86 12.89 12.64
C SER A 135 11.13 11.81 13.70
N ALA A 136 10.18 10.89 13.92
CA ALA A 136 10.35 9.79 14.88
C ALA A 136 11.48 8.84 14.45
N ASN A 137 11.55 8.51 13.16
CA ASN A 137 12.61 7.68 12.59
C ASN A 137 13.99 8.32 12.78
N ASN A 138 14.11 9.59 12.45
CA ASN A 138 15.39 10.28 12.52
C ASN A 138 15.79 10.63 13.96
N LEU A 139 14.82 10.80 14.87
CA LEU A 139 15.10 10.89 16.29
C LEU A 139 15.76 9.60 16.81
N LEU A 140 15.23 8.43 16.46
CA LEU A 140 15.82 7.15 16.87
C LEU A 140 17.25 7.00 16.34
N ALA A 141 17.49 7.31 15.07
CA ALA A 141 18.83 7.30 14.48
C ALA A 141 19.78 8.28 15.17
N ALA A 142 19.31 9.49 15.50
CA ALA A 142 20.11 10.48 16.23
C ALA A 142 20.43 10.03 17.66
N MET A 143 19.47 9.42 18.35
CA MET A 143 19.69 8.89 19.71
C MET A 143 20.69 7.73 19.71
N MET A 144 20.66 6.86 18.71
CA MET A 144 21.66 5.80 18.53
C MET A 144 23.06 6.37 18.35
N ASP A 145 23.24 7.32 17.43
CA ASP A 145 24.55 7.95 17.20
C ASP A 145 25.03 8.76 18.42
N ASN A 146 24.11 9.43 19.12
CA ASN A 146 24.44 10.11 20.37
C ASN A 146 24.87 9.13 21.46
N HIS A 147 24.22 7.98 21.57
CA HIS A 147 24.61 6.94 22.52
C HIS A 147 26.06 6.46 22.26
N ILE A 148 26.41 6.22 21.00
CA ILE A 148 27.78 5.85 20.61
C ILE A 148 28.76 6.97 20.98
N GLN A 149 28.44 8.23 20.67
CA GLN A 149 29.27 9.39 20.95
C GLN A 149 29.50 9.63 22.44
N GLN A 150 28.51 9.36 23.29
CA GLN A 150 28.52 9.61 24.73
C GLN A 150 29.04 8.41 25.57
N GLY A 151 29.81 7.55 24.97
CA GLY A 151 30.51 6.47 25.68
C GLY A 151 30.04 5.05 25.37
N ASN A 152 29.02 4.90 24.53
CA ASN A 152 28.57 3.59 24.00
C ASN A 152 28.40 2.49 25.06
N ALA A 153 27.64 2.78 26.12
CA ALA A 153 27.45 1.84 27.24
C ALA A 153 26.82 0.49 26.80
N LEU A 154 26.01 0.50 25.73
CA LEU A 154 25.43 -0.72 25.14
C LEU A 154 26.41 -1.46 24.23
N ARG A 155 27.62 -0.96 24.04
CA ARG A 155 28.68 -1.58 23.23
C ARG A 155 28.24 -1.85 21.78
N ILE A 156 27.50 -0.90 21.17
CA ILE A 156 27.09 -1.00 19.77
C ILE A 156 28.32 -1.15 18.88
N ASP A 157 28.29 -2.16 18.00
CA ASP A 157 29.28 -2.30 16.93
C ASP A 157 28.90 -1.35 15.77
N VAL A 158 29.75 -0.34 15.55
CA VAL A 158 29.52 0.68 14.51
C VAL A 158 29.50 0.11 13.09
N ASN A 159 30.04 -1.09 12.88
CA ASN A 159 30.00 -1.80 11.61
C ASN A 159 28.72 -2.65 11.44
N ARG A 160 27.88 -2.74 12.45
CA ARG A 160 26.66 -3.55 12.47
C ARG A 160 25.41 -2.75 12.83
N ILE A 161 25.38 -1.49 12.40
CA ILE A 161 24.21 -0.64 12.47
C ILE A 161 23.30 -0.98 11.29
N VAL A 162 22.05 -1.33 11.56
CA VAL A 162 21.06 -1.75 10.55
C VAL A 162 19.96 -0.71 10.35
N PHE A 163 19.77 0.20 11.31
CA PHE A 163 18.73 1.22 11.24
C PHE A 163 19.22 2.47 10.50
N LYS A 164 18.45 2.91 9.50
CA LYS A 164 18.78 4.04 8.63
C LYS A 164 17.89 5.25 8.91
N ARG A 165 18.39 6.43 8.57
CA ARG A 165 17.59 7.65 8.47
C ARG A 165 16.60 7.55 7.31
N CYS A 166 15.57 8.38 7.31
CA CYS A 166 14.65 8.43 6.18
C CYS A 166 14.37 9.87 5.73
N MET A 167 13.89 9.97 4.49
CA MET A 167 13.43 11.21 3.86
C MET A 167 12.30 10.87 2.90
N ASP A 168 11.23 11.67 2.89
CA ASP A 168 10.11 11.44 1.96
C ASP A 168 10.34 12.15 0.62
N MET A 169 11.41 11.76 -0.07
CA MET A 169 11.78 12.24 -1.39
C MET A 169 12.61 11.19 -2.14
N ASN A 170 12.49 11.16 -3.47
CA ASN A 170 13.33 10.33 -4.32
C ASN A 170 14.71 10.96 -4.49
N ASP A 171 15.72 10.44 -3.81
CA ASP A 171 17.08 10.94 -3.89
C ASP A 171 18.12 9.83 -3.91
N ARG A 172 18.62 9.47 -5.10
CA ARG A 172 19.55 8.36 -5.28
C ARG A 172 20.92 8.55 -4.61
N VAL A 173 21.34 9.79 -4.36
CA VAL A 173 22.62 10.08 -3.71
C VAL A 173 22.62 9.68 -2.25
N LEU A 174 21.43 9.58 -1.64
CA LEU A 174 21.26 9.20 -0.24
C LEU A 174 21.33 7.68 0.00
N ARG A 175 21.42 6.85 -1.05
CA ARG A 175 21.52 5.38 -0.91
C ARG A 175 22.76 4.95 -0.14
N HIS A 176 23.88 5.62 -0.42
CA HIS A 176 25.17 5.41 0.21
C HIS A 176 25.77 6.74 0.56
N THR A 177 25.93 7.00 1.85
CA THR A 177 26.46 8.26 2.40
C THR A 177 27.53 7.95 3.42
N VAL A 178 28.37 8.91 3.71
CA VAL A 178 29.27 8.85 4.87
C VAL A 178 28.77 9.85 5.91
N VAL A 179 28.48 9.39 7.11
CA VAL A 179 28.04 10.20 8.24
C VAL A 179 29.15 10.37 9.27
N GLY A 180 29.04 11.37 10.14
CA GLY A 180 29.99 11.60 11.23
C GLY A 180 31.35 12.14 10.76
N LEU A 181 31.46 12.69 9.54
CA LEU A 181 32.68 13.34 9.06
C LEU A 181 32.96 14.62 9.83
N GLY A 182 34.24 14.92 10.03
CA GLY A 182 34.69 16.10 10.71
C GLY A 182 35.59 15.79 11.91
N LYS A 183 35.36 16.47 13.00
CA LYS A 183 36.14 16.29 14.24
C LYS A 183 35.50 15.21 15.12
N ARG A 184 36.21 14.78 16.16
CA ARG A 184 35.70 13.79 17.13
C ARG A 184 34.33 14.17 17.75
N VAL A 185 34.02 15.46 17.83
CA VAL A 185 32.74 15.96 18.34
C VAL A 185 31.58 15.79 17.37
N ASP A 186 31.87 15.52 16.10
CA ASP A 186 30.89 15.39 15.02
C ASP A 186 30.37 13.95 14.84
N GLY A 187 30.91 13.01 15.61
CA GLY A 187 30.49 11.60 15.62
C GLY A 187 31.57 10.63 15.16
N VAL A 188 31.16 9.39 14.90
CA VAL A 188 32.04 8.32 14.39
C VAL A 188 31.80 8.17 12.89
N PRO A 189 32.82 8.41 12.04
CA PRO A 189 32.67 8.24 10.59
C PRO A 189 32.33 6.81 10.21
N ARG A 190 31.26 6.64 9.44
CA ARG A 190 30.86 5.34 8.87
C ARG A 190 30.06 5.50 7.58
N GLU A 191 29.99 4.44 6.81
CA GLU A 191 29.00 4.33 5.75
C GLU A 191 27.60 4.19 6.35
N ASP A 192 26.64 4.88 5.75
CA ASP A 192 25.22 4.83 6.09
C ASP A 192 24.41 5.04 4.81
N GLY A 193 23.11 5.20 4.95
CA GLY A 193 22.19 5.54 3.87
C GLY A 193 20.85 5.98 4.40
N PHE A 194 19.99 6.41 3.48
CA PHE A 194 18.62 6.79 3.78
C PHE A 194 17.66 5.83 3.07
N VAL A 195 16.52 5.61 3.68
CA VAL A 195 15.35 5.01 3.02
C VAL A 195 14.29 6.08 2.80
N ILE A 196 13.43 5.90 1.80
CA ILE A 196 12.26 6.78 1.67
C ILE A 196 11.31 6.51 2.86
N THR A 197 10.64 7.54 3.37
CA THR A 197 9.81 7.44 4.59
C THR A 197 8.81 6.28 4.53
N VAL A 198 8.20 6.04 3.38
CA VAL A 198 7.24 4.94 3.18
C VAL A 198 7.87 3.54 3.17
N ALA A 199 9.21 3.45 3.13
CA ALA A 199 9.96 2.21 3.29
C ALA A 199 10.48 2.01 4.72
N SER A 200 10.31 2.99 5.60
CA SER A 200 10.76 2.90 6.99
C SER A 200 9.96 1.87 7.79
N GLU A 201 10.60 1.24 8.76
CA GLU A 201 9.91 0.33 9.68
C GLU A 201 8.83 1.06 10.49
N ILE A 202 9.03 2.34 10.81
CA ILE A 202 8.05 3.14 11.55
C ILE A 202 6.76 3.33 10.76
N MET A 203 6.84 3.51 9.45
CA MET A 203 5.64 3.51 8.60
C MET A 203 4.88 2.19 8.68
N ALA A 204 5.56 1.05 8.60
CA ALA A 204 4.94 -0.26 8.73
C ALA A 204 4.34 -0.48 10.13
N ILE A 205 5.04 -0.06 11.16
CA ILE A 205 4.57 -0.13 12.57
C ILE A 205 3.30 0.69 12.74
N LEU A 206 3.26 1.95 12.30
CA LEU A 206 2.08 2.80 12.41
C LEU A 206 0.88 2.18 11.69
N CYS A 207 1.10 1.55 10.55
CA CYS A 207 0.03 0.91 9.78
C CYS A 207 -0.46 -0.41 10.39
N LEU A 208 0.35 -1.11 11.18
CA LEU A 208 -0.01 -2.40 11.80
C LEU A 208 -0.47 -2.25 13.26
N ALA A 209 -0.15 -1.14 13.92
CA ALA A 209 -0.55 -0.89 15.29
C ALA A 209 -2.07 -0.82 15.44
N SER A 210 -2.58 -1.42 16.49
CA SER A 210 -4.01 -1.44 16.83
C SER A 210 -4.43 -0.26 17.73
N ASP A 211 -3.50 0.31 18.46
CA ASP A 211 -3.69 1.44 19.37
C ASP A 211 -2.33 2.05 19.77
N MET A 212 -2.35 3.08 20.61
CA MET A 212 -1.13 3.74 21.11
C MET A 212 -0.24 2.82 21.96
N LYS A 213 -0.82 1.89 22.69
CA LYS A 213 -0.06 0.94 23.50
C LYS A 213 0.69 -0.05 22.61
N ASP A 214 0.01 -0.66 21.65
CA ASP A 214 0.62 -1.55 20.66
C ASP A 214 1.68 -0.81 19.81
N LEU A 215 1.42 0.46 19.45
CA LEU A 215 2.42 1.31 18.78
C LEU A 215 3.73 1.39 19.59
N GLN A 216 3.64 1.70 20.88
CA GLN A 216 4.80 1.82 21.75
C GLN A 216 5.53 0.48 21.93
N GLU A 217 4.80 -0.62 22.10
CA GLU A 217 5.37 -1.96 22.19
C GLU A 217 6.13 -2.34 20.91
N ARG A 218 5.56 -2.02 19.76
CA ARG A 218 6.20 -2.24 18.45
C ARG A 218 7.45 -1.38 18.27
N LEU A 219 7.36 -0.08 18.57
CA LEU A 219 8.51 0.83 18.49
C LEU A 219 9.67 0.32 19.38
N GLY A 220 9.37 -0.19 20.56
CA GLY A 220 10.37 -0.72 21.48
C GLY A 220 11.16 -1.90 20.93
N ARG A 221 10.56 -2.71 20.06
CA ARG A 221 11.20 -3.88 19.45
C ARG A 221 12.09 -3.58 18.25
N ILE A 222 12.06 -2.35 17.71
CA ILE A 222 12.91 -1.99 16.56
C ILE A 222 14.37 -2.29 16.89
N ILE A 223 15.01 -3.10 16.06
CA ILE A 223 16.45 -3.38 16.16
C ILE A 223 17.19 -2.28 15.41
N VAL A 224 18.08 -1.56 16.10
CA VAL A 224 18.86 -0.46 15.50
C VAL A 224 20.26 -0.89 15.10
N ALA A 225 20.84 -1.83 15.84
CA ALA A 225 22.19 -2.33 15.64
C ALA A 225 22.39 -3.66 16.38
N TYR A 226 23.55 -4.27 16.22
CA TYR A 226 24.03 -5.35 17.08
C TYR A 226 25.23 -4.86 17.88
N ASN A 227 25.37 -5.39 19.11
CA ASN A 227 26.50 -5.07 19.99
C ASN A 227 27.71 -5.97 19.69
N MET A 228 28.82 -5.73 20.39
CA MET A 228 30.06 -6.49 20.22
C MET A 228 29.93 -7.99 20.64
N ASP A 229 28.84 -8.35 21.28
CA ASP A 229 28.52 -9.73 21.68
C ASP A 229 27.50 -10.40 20.77
N ASN A 230 27.20 -9.77 19.60
CA ASN A 230 26.20 -10.18 18.61
C ASN A 230 24.74 -10.14 19.10
N GLU A 231 24.45 -9.41 20.16
CA GLU A 231 23.10 -9.24 20.66
C GLU A 231 22.43 -8.02 20.00
N PRO A 232 21.11 -8.08 19.70
CA PRO A 232 20.40 -6.96 19.14
C PRO A 232 20.28 -5.81 20.16
N VAL A 233 20.48 -4.58 19.70
CA VAL A 233 20.21 -3.35 20.44
C VAL A 233 18.93 -2.74 19.89
N THR A 234 17.99 -2.44 20.77
CA THR A 234 16.65 -1.99 20.39
C THR A 234 16.40 -0.52 20.71
N ALA A 235 15.30 0.03 20.15
CA ALA A 235 14.83 1.36 20.51
C ALA A 235 14.47 1.49 22.01
N ALA A 236 14.00 0.39 22.63
CA ALA A 236 13.74 0.34 24.07
C ALA A 236 15.03 0.47 24.88
N ASP A 237 16.12 -0.19 24.47
CA ASP A 237 17.44 -0.09 25.13
C ASP A 237 17.98 1.35 25.07
N LEU A 238 17.71 2.06 23.99
CA LEU A 238 18.05 3.47 23.81
C LEU A 238 17.09 4.43 24.54
N LYS A 239 16.00 3.92 25.15
CA LYS A 239 14.96 4.72 25.82
C LYS A 239 14.27 5.72 24.89
N ALA A 240 14.17 5.41 23.61
CA ALA A 240 13.63 6.31 22.58
C ALA A 240 12.10 6.26 22.45
N VAL A 241 11.47 5.19 22.91
CA VAL A 241 10.05 4.86 22.66
C VAL A 241 9.10 5.99 23.02
N GLY A 242 9.24 6.57 24.22
CA GLY A 242 8.34 7.62 24.69
C GLY A 242 8.40 8.89 23.83
N ALA A 243 9.60 9.32 23.44
CA ALA A 243 9.77 10.49 22.57
C ALA A 243 9.26 10.25 21.14
N MET A 244 9.50 9.04 20.60
CA MET A 244 8.95 8.64 19.30
C MET A 244 7.41 8.61 19.33
N ALA A 245 6.82 8.03 20.38
CA ALA A 245 5.36 7.99 20.56
C ALA A 245 4.76 9.40 20.69
N ALA A 246 5.46 10.32 21.37
CA ALA A 246 5.03 11.72 21.47
C ALA A 246 4.95 12.40 20.08
N LEU A 247 5.93 12.14 19.20
CA LEU A 247 5.91 12.64 17.82
C LEU A 247 4.79 12.01 16.98
N LEU A 248 4.43 10.76 17.26
CA LEU A 248 3.43 10.00 16.52
C LEU A 248 2.01 10.10 17.11
N LYS A 249 1.82 10.84 18.20
CA LYS A 249 0.55 10.90 18.94
C LYS A 249 -0.67 11.22 18.07
N ASP A 250 -0.54 12.21 17.19
CA ASP A 250 -1.63 12.57 16.29
C ASP A 250 -1.56 11.82 14.95
N ALA A 251 -0.38 11.42 14.53
CA ALA A 251 -0.19 10.64 13.31
C ALA A 251 -0.84 9.26 13.33
N ILE A 252 -1.04 8.66 14.51
CA ILE A 252 -1.71 7.36 14.65
C ILE A 252 -3.22 7.43 14.39
N LYS A 253 -3.83 8.61 14.49
CA LYS A 253 -5.26 8.81 14.23
C LYS A 253 -5.54 8.83 12.72
N PRO A 254 -6.51 8.06 12.21
CA PRO A 254 -6.89 8.09 10.81
C PRO A 254 -7.44 9.44 10.36
N ASN A 255 -7.22 9.78 9.09
CA ASN A 255 -7.70 11.00 8.47
C ASN A 255 -8.99 10.77 7.70
N LEU A 256 -9.94 11.69 7.80
CA LEU A 256 -11.20 11.69 7.07
C LEU A 256 -11.18 12.80 6.01
N ILE A 257 -11.53 12.44 4.78
CA ILE A 257 -11.79 13.33 3.64
C ILE A 257 -13.00 12.84 2.85
N GLN A 258 -13.19 13.31 1.64
CA GLN A 258 -14.33 12.98 0.79
C GLN A 258 -13.90 12.68 -0.64
N THR A 259 -14.77 12.00 -1.39
CA THR A 259 -14.66 11.91 -2.85
C THR A 259 -15.34 13.11 -3.52
N LEU A 260 -15.19 13.22 -4.84
CA LEU A 260 -15.91 14.24 -5.63
C LEU A 260 -17.43 14.18 -5.42
N GLU A 261 -18.00 13.00 -5.21
CA GLU A 261 -19.43 12.80 -4.92
C GLU A 261 -19.75 12.76 -3.43
N HIS A 262 -18.81 13.21 -2.59
CA HIS A 262 -18.95 13.31 -1.13
C HIS A 262 -19.14 11.98 -0.40
N THR A 263 -18.64 10.88 -0.96
CA THR A 263 -18.51 9.63 -0.21
C THR A 263 -17.38 9.79 0.81
N PRO A 264 -17.56 9.39 2.06
CA PRO A 264 -16.50 9.46 3.06
C PRO A 264 -15.31 8.58 2.68
N ALA A 265 -14.10 9.11 2.85
CA ALA A 265 -12.86 8.39 2.63
C ALA A 265 -11.93 8.56 3.85
N ILE A 266 -11.46 7.45 4.40
CA ILE A 266 -10.49 7.40 5.48
C ILE A 266 -9.13 7.11 4.85
N VAL A 267 -8.16 8.03 5.03
CA VAL A 267 -6.83 7.93 4.45
C VAL A 267 -5.81 7.90 5.56
N HIS A 268 -4.98 6.84 5.62
CA HIS A 268 -4.03 6.70 6.72
C HIS A 268 -2.89 5.74 6.40
N GLY A 269 -1.66 6.23 6.53
CA GLY A 269 -0.43 5.48 6.26
C GLY A 269 -0.22 5.15 4.79
N GLY A 270 0.99 4.81 4.40
CA GLY A 270 1.32 4.60 3.00
C GLY A 270 2.53 3.70 2.73
N PRO A 271 2.64 2.50 3.37
CA PRO A 271 3.77 1.63 3.15
C PRO A 271 3.78 1.11 1.70
N PHE A 272 4.98 0.99 1.10
CA PHE A 272 5.11 0.43 -0.24
C PHE A 272 4.87 -1.08 -0.25
N ALA A 273 4.18 -1.59 -1.28
CA ALA A 273 3.83 -3.00 -1.39
C ALA A 273 4.96 -3.90 -1.90
N ASN A 274 6.03 -3.35 -2.45
CA ASN A 274 7.19 -4.09 -2.91
C ASN A 274 8.34 -4.22 -1.89
N ILE A 275 8.19 -3.58 -0.72
CA ILE A 275 9.18 -3.61 0.38
C ILE A 275 8.55 -3.68 1.77
N ALA A 276 7.24 -3.46 1.87
CA ALA A 276 6.45 -3.57 3.08
C ALA A 276 5.08 -4.16 2.72
N HIS A 277 4.10 -4.14 3.63
CA HIS A 277 2.82 -4.81 3.41
C HIS A 277 1.84 -4.07 2.49
N GLY A 278 2.11 -2.81 2.12
CA GLY A 278 1.43 -2.13 1.01
C GLY A 278 -0.06 -1.82 1.21
N CYS A 279 -0.52 -1.72 2.44
CA CYS A 279 -1.92 -1.47 2.80
C CYS A 279 -2.03 -0.25 3.71
N ASN A 280 -3.21 0.39 3.73
CA ASN A 280 -3.50 1.41 4.72
C ASN A 280 -3.51 0.82 6.14
N SER A 281 -3.65 1.69 7.15
CA SER A 281 -3.53 1.26 8.54
C SER A 281 -4.65 0.32 8.99
N VAL A 282 -4.33 -0.50 9.96
CA VAL A 282 -5.28 -1.35 10.69
C VAL A 282 -6.33 -0.50 11.41
N MET A 283 -5.91 0.60 12.04
CA MET A 283 -6.82 1.52 12.71
C MET A 283 -7.86 2.10 11.76
N ALA A 284 -7.43 2.55 10.56
CA ALA A 284 -8.34 3.06 9.54
C ALA A 284 -9.34 1.99 9.10
N THR A 285 -8.89 0.79 8.79
CA THR A 285 -9.76 -0.30 8.32
C THR A 285 -10.72 -0.77 9.41
N LYS A 286 -10.25 -0.98 10.64
CA LYS A 286 -11.11 -1.40 11.76
C LYS A 286 -12.14 -0.33 12.12
N THR A 287 -11.74 0.93 12.18
CA THR A 287 -12.67 2.03 12.46
C THR A 287 -13.71 2.17 11.33
N ALA A 288 -13.30 2.06 10.08
CA ALA A 288 -14.19 2.07 8.93
C ALA A 288 -15.26 0.96 9.02
N LEU A 289 -14.86 -0.26 9.39
CA LEU A 289 -15.77 -1.40 9.58
C LEU A 289 -16.82 -1.17 10.67
N LYS A 290 -16.48 -0.37 11.69
CA LYS A 290 -17.40 -0.01 12.77
C LYS A 290 -18.35 1.14 12.43
N LEU A 291 -18.03 1.90 11.38
CA LEU A 291 -18.77 3.11 10.98
C LEU A 291 -19.70 2.90 9.79
N ALA A 292 -19.43 1.93 8.94
CA ALA A 292 -20.15 1.75 7.67
C ALA A 292 -20.56 0.28 7.45
N ASP A 293 -21.58 0.09 6.60
CA ASP A 293 -22.05 -1.25 6.21
C ASP A 293 -21.10 -1.90 5.18
N TYR A 294 -20.41 -1.07 4.37
CA TYR A 294 -19.46 -1.51 3.36
C TYR A 294 -18.17 -0.69 3.45
N VAL A 295 -17.05 -1.39 3.56
CA VAL A 295 -15.71 -0.80 3.55
C VAL A 295 -14.98 -1.29 2.32
N ILE A 296 -14.53 -0.35 1.50
CA ILE A 296 -13.79 -0.62 0.27
C ILE A 296 -12.36 -0.16 0.50
N THR A 297 -11.43 -1.09 0.46
CA THR A 297 -10.00 -0.79 0.65
C THR A 297 -9.19 -1.37 -0.50
N GLU A 298 -7.93 -0.94 -0.61
CA GLU A 298 -7.02 -1.43 -1.64
C GLU A 298 -5.70 -1.93 -1.07
N ALA A 299 -4.99 -2.75 -1.86
CA ALA A 299 -3.62 -3.14 -1.61
C ALA A 299 -2.74 -2.75 -2.80
N GLY A 300 -1.47 -2.44 -2.54
CA GLY A 300 -0.54 -1.91 -3.55
C GLY A 300 -0.16 -2.92 -4.62
N PHE A 301 0.06 -2.46 -5.84
CA PHE A 301 0.46 -3.27 -7.00
C PHE A 301 -0.52 -4.39 -7.34
N GLY A 302 -0.04 -5.52 -7.88
CA GLY A 302 -0.85 -6.68 -8.22
C GLY A 302 -1.21 -7.57 -7.04
N ALA A 303 -2.12 -8.50 -7.27
CA ALA A 303 -2.61 -9.41 -6.24
C ALA A 303 -1.52 -10.36 -5.71
N ASP A 304 -0.50 -10.63 -6.50
CA ASP A 304 0.67 -11.42 -6.12
C ASP A 304 1.54 -10.76 -5.04
N LEU A 305 1.48 -9.44 -4.92
CA LEU A 305 2.18 -8.65 -3.90
C LEU A 305 1.22 -8.06 -2.86
N GLY A 306 0.34 -7.17 -3.29
CA GLY A 306 -0.50 -6.41 -2.37
C GLY A 306 -1.57 -7.25 -1.71
N ALA A 307 -2.34 -8.03 -2.46
CA ALA A 307 -3.40 -8.86 -1.88
C ALA A 307 -2.81 -9.98 -1.01
N GLU A 308 -1.74 -10.62 -1.43
CA GLU A 308 -1.03 -11.63 -0.62
C GLU A 308 -0.66 -11.05 0.75
N LYS A 309 0.00 -9.88 0.79
CA LYS A 309 0.39 -9.22 2.04
C LYS A 309 -0.79 -8.68 2.86
N PHE A 310 -1.84 -8.24 2.19
CA PHE A 310 -3.09 -7.88 2.87
C PHE A 310 -3.64 -9.08 3.65
N PHE A 311 -3.67 -10.25 3.05
CA PHE A 311 -4.18 -11.47 3.68
C PHE A 311 -3.20 -12.05 4.71
N ASP A 312 -1.95 -12.29 4.30
CA ASP A 312 -0.99 -13.04 5.12
C ASP A 312 -0.25 -12.19 6.16
N ILE A 313 -0.31 -10.85 6.05
CA ILE A 313 0.25 -9.95 7.06
C ILE A 313 -0.87 -9.18 7.78
N LYS A 314 -1.57 -8.29 7.09
CA LYS A 314 -2.54 -7.39 7.73
C LYS A 314 -3.73 -8.12 8.34
N CYS A 315 -4.39 -8.99 7.57
CA CYS A 315 -5.55 -9.74 8.05
C CYS A 315 -5.15 -10.76 9.12
N ARG A 316 -4.06 -11.52 8.89
CA ARG A 316 -3.51 -12.49 9.85
C ARG A 316 -3.27 -11.86 11.21
N MET A 317 -2.50 -10.78 11.26
CA MET A 317 -2.07 -10.14 12.51
C MET A 317 -3.21 -9.44 13.27
N ASN A 318 -4.30 -9.11 12.59
CA ASN A 318 -5.37 -8.28 13.13
C ASN A 318 -6.75 -8.93 13.09
N ASN A 319 -6.82 -10.21 12.77
CA ASN A 319 -8.08 -10.99 12.68
C ASN A 319 -9.14 -10.30 11.77
N LEU A 320 -8.69 -9.69 10.68
CA LEU A 320 -9.57 -9.15 9.65
C LEU A 320 -10.01 -10.29 8.71
N LYS A 321 -11.27 -10.24 8.27
CA LYS A 321 -11.84 -11.25 7.38
C LYS A 321 -12.50 -10.55 6.20
N PRO A 322 -11.87 -10.52 5.02
CA PRO A 322 -12.48 -9.93 3.83
C PRO A 322 -13.67 -10.76 3.35
N ASP A 323 -14.73 -10.06 2.94
CA ASP A 323 -15.97 -10.68 2.45
C ASP A 323 -15.97 -10.89 0.94
N ALA A 324 -15.30 -10.04 0.19
CA ALA A 324 -15.14 -10.13 -1.27
C ALA A 324 -13.85 -9.44 -1.73
N VAL A 325 -13.39 -9.82 -2.93
CA VAL A 325 -12.27 -9.19 -3.62
C VAL A 325 -12.72 -8.72 -4.99
N VAL A 326 -12.40 -7.48 -5.34
CA VAL A 326 -12.50 -6.95 -6.70
C VAL A 326 -11.13 -7.02 -7.34
N LEU A 327 -11.01 -7.80 -8.41
CA LEU A 327 -9.79 -7.94 -9.19
C LEU A 327 -9.87 -7.08 -10.45
N VAL A 328 -9.09 -6.00 -10.46
CA VAL A 328 -9.03 -5.05 -11.58
C VAL A 328 -8.12 -5.58 -12.66
N ALA A 329 -8.61 -5.61 -13.89
CA ALA A 329 -7.83 -5.84 -15.09
C ALA A 329 -8.10 -4.73 -16.12
N THR A 330 -7.21 -4.59 -17.10
CA THR A 330 -7.40 -3.78 -18.28
C THR A 330 -7.08 -4.59 -19.52
N VAL A 331 -7.77 -4.34 -20.62
CA VAL A 331 -7.43 -4.95 -21.91
C VAL A 331 -5.98 -4.64 -22.28
N ARG A 332 -5.51 -3.44 -22.00
CA ARG A 332 -4.12 -3.02 -22.22
C ARG A 332 -3.12 -3.88 -21.45
N ALA A 333 -3.35 -4.10 -20.15
CA ALA A 333 -2.46 -4.93 -19.34
C ALA A 333 -2.44 -6.38 -19.81
N LEU A 334 -3.58 -6.92 -20.18
CA LEU A 334 -3.66 -8.28 -20.71
C LEU A 334 -2.92 -8.42 -22.05
N LYS A 335 -3.07 -7.47 -22.97
CA LYS A 335 -2.31 -7.43 -24.23
C LYS A 335 -0.79 -7.26 -23.97
N TYR A 336 -0.41 -6.43 -23.02
CA TYR A 336 0.98 -6.26 -22.61
C TYR A 336 1.58 -7.57 -22.08
N ASN A 337 0.84 -8.27 -21.23
CA ASN A 337 1.20 -9.62 -20.76
C ASN A 337 1.20 -10.66 -21.90
N GLY A 338 0.54 -10.40 -22.99
CA GLY A 338 0.55 -11.19 -24.23
C GLY A 338 1.67 -10.79 -25.22
N GLY A 339 2.55 -9.86 -24.83
CA GLY A 339 3.74 -9.49 -25.60
C GLY A 339 3.60 -8.27 -26.51
N VAL A 340 2.49 -7.50 -26.41
CA VAL A 340 2.30 -6.26 -27.19
C VAL A 340 3.16 -5.15 -26.61
N ALA A 341 3.87 -4.42 -27.49
CA ALA A 341 4.64 -3.26 -27.09
C ALA A 341 3.76 -2.13 -26.55
N LYS A 342 4.28 -1.35 -25.60
CA LYS A 342 3.52 -0.27 -24.94
C LYS A 342 2.89 0.73 -25.93
N ALA A 343 3.56 1.02 -27.05
CA ALA A 343 3.07 1.96 -28.06
C ALA A 343 1.81 1.46 -28.80
N ASP A 344 1.63 0.15 -28.91
CA ASP A 344 0.61 -0.50 -29.73
C ASP A 344 -0.59 -1.00 -28.91
N LEU A 345 -0.63 -0.74 -27.60
CA LEU A 345 -1.68 -1.22 -26.70
C LEU A 345 -3.07 -0.64 -26.98
N GLY A 346 -3.15 0.45 -27.75
CA GLY A 346 -4.41 1.06 -28.18
C GLY A 346 -5.11 0.36 -29.36
N GLU A 347 -4.43 -0.54 -30.06
CA GLU A 347 -4.97 -1.26 -31.20
C GLU A 347 -5.62 -2.58 -30.77
N GLU A 348 -6.73 -2.98 -31.44
CA GLU A 348 -7.34 -4.28 -31.20
C GLU A 348 -6.36 -5.42 -31.50
N ASN A 349 -6.21 -6.34 -30.56
CA ASN A 349 -5.37 -7.53 -30.74
C ASN A 349 -5.86 -8.69 -29.88
N LEU A 350 -6.82 -9.45 -30.43
CA LEU A 350 -7.40 -10.61 -29.75
C LEU A 350 -6.41 -11.75 -29.52
N ASP A 351 -5.44 -11.95 -30.41
CA ASP A 351 -4.45 -13.03 -30.25
C ASP A 351 -3.51 -12.73 -29.08
N ALA A 352 -3.05 -11.50 -28.96
CA ALA A 352 -2.25 -11.08 -27.80
C ALA A 352 -3.08 -11.10 -26.50
N LEU A 353 -4.34 -10.71 -26.55
CA LEU A 353 -5.26 -10.78 -25.41
C LEU A 353 -5.43 -12.24 -24.94
N LYS A 354 -5.63 -13.18 -25.86
CA LYS A 354 -5.69 -14.62 -25.57
C LYS A 354 -4.37 -15.15 -24.97
N ALA A 355 -3.23 -14.67 -25.47
CA ALA A 355 -1.93 -15.04 -24.93
C ALA A 355 -1.69 -14.48 -23.52
N GLY A 356 -2.17 -13.28 -23.23
CA GLY A 356 -1.95 -12.61 -21.94
C GLY A 356 -3.00 -12.89 -20.86
N ILE A 357 -4.17 -13.44 -21.22
CA ILE A 357 -5.26 -13.73 -20.28
C ILE A 357 -4.86 -14.70 -19.15
N VAL A 358 -3.82 -15.50 -19.37
CA VAL A 358 -3.27 -16.43 -18.38
C VAL A 358 -2.75 -15.73 -17.12
N ASN A 359 -2.39 -14.43 -17.23
CA ASN A 359 -2.03 -13.60 -16.07
C ASN A 359 -3.27 -13.36 -15.19
N LEU A 360 -4.40 -12.99 -15.77
CA LEU A 360 -5.67 -12.87 -15.06
C LEU A 360 -6.08 -14.20 -14.42
N GLU A 361 -5.96 -15.30 -15.16
CA GLU A 361 -6.26 -16.64 -14.66
C GLU A 361 -5.47 -16.97 -13.39
N LYS A 362 -4.15 -16.74 -13.40
CA LYS A 362 -3.30 -17.00 -12.23
C LYS A 362 -3.70 -16.15 -11.04
N HIS A 363 -4.04 -14.88 -11.24
CA HIS A 363 -4.50 -13.99 -10.16
C HIS A 363 -5.87 -14.43 -9.59
N ILE A 364 -6.81 -14.90 -10.42
CA ILE A 364 -8.07 -15.47 -9.96
C ILE A 364 -7.79 -16.71 -9.09
N GLU A 365 -6.98 -17.65 -9.57
CA GLU A 365 -6.58 -18.84 -8.83
C GLU A 365 -5.94 -18.51 -7.48
N ASN A 366 -5.03 -17.53 -7.46
CA ASN A 366 -4.37 -17.06 -6.25
C ASN A 366 -5.37 -16.56 -5.21
N LEU A 367 -6.32 -15.72 -5.61
CA LEU A 367 -7.33 -15.16 -4.71
C LEU A 367 -8.29 -16.25 -4.20
N GLN A 368 -8.67 -17.20 -5.06
CA GLN A 368 -9.52 -18.33 -4.67
C GLN A 368 -8.87 -19.22 -3.61
N LYS A 369 -7.53 -19.32 -3.58
CA LYS A 369 -6.80 -20.08 -2.54
C LYS A 369 -7.08 -19.56 -1.13
N TYR A 370 -7.32 -18.26 -1.00
CA TYR A 370 -7.69 -17.63 0.27
C TYR A 370 -9.16 -17.81 0.66
N GLY A 371 -9.98 -18.44 -0.20
CA GLY A 371 -11.38 -18.73 0.08
C GLY A 371 -12.31 -17.51 0.03
N VAL A 372 -11.90 -16.42 -0.61
CA VAL A 372 -12.68 -15.18 -0.74
C VAL A 372 -13.34 -15.12 -2.12
N PRO A 373 -14.64 -14.79 -2.22
CA PRO A 373 -15.31 -14.59 -3.51
C PRO A 373 -14.65 -13.48 -4.33
N VAL A 374 -14.48 -13.71 -5.64
CA VAL A 374 -13.80 -12.82 -6.57
C VAL A 374 -14.79 -12.21 -7.57
N VAL A 375 -14.79 -10.90 -7.69
CA VAL A 375 -15.45 -10.14 -8.76
C VAL A 375 -14.35 -9.56 -9.65
N VAL A 376 -14.34 -9.91 -10.92
CA VAL A 376 -13.42 -9.32 -11.90
C VAL A 376 -14.06 -8.08 -12.50
N THR A 377 -13.30 -6.99 -12.56
CA THR A 377 -13.72 -5.78 -13.27
C THR A 377 -12.71 -5.40 -14.34
N LEU A 378 -13.20 -5.03 -15.51
CA LEU A 378 -12.39 -4.35 -16.51
C LEU A 378 -12.56 -2.84 -16.32
N ASN A 379 -11.44 -2.17 -16.03
CA ASN A 379 -11.34 -0.71 -16.12
C ASN A 379 -11.24 -0.33 -17.59
N ARG A 380 -12.37 0.10 -18.16
CA ARG A 380 -12.53 0.34 -19.59
C ARG A 380 -11.78 1.57 -20.07
N PHE A 381 -11.11 1.43 -21.21
CA PHE A 381 -10.55 2.54 -21.99
C PHE A 381 -11.34 2.72 -23.29
N VAL A 382 -11.33 3.95 -23.82
CA VAL A 382 -12.04 4.30 -25.07
C VAL A 382 -11.57 3.46 -26.27
N THR A 383 -10.32 2.99 -26.22
CA THR A 383 -9.71 2.18 -27.28
C THR A 383 -10.05 0.69 -27.21
N ASP A 384 -10.71 0.23 -26.15
CA ASP A 384 -11.06 -1.18 -26.00
C ASP A 384 -12.19 -1.55 -26.95
N SER A 385 -11.99 -2.58 -27.78
CA SER A 385 -13.01 -3.04 -28.72
C SER A 385 -14.06 -3.93 -28.02
N GLN A 386 -15.25 -3.98 -28.58
CA GLN A 386 -16.31 -4.84 -28.05
C GLN A 386 -15.91 -6.32 -28.03
N ALA A 387 -15.19 -6.78 -29.06
CA ALA A 387 -14.72 -8.14 -29.15
C ALA A 387 -13.72 -8.49 -28.01
N GLU A 388 -12.84 -7.56 -27.66
CA GLU A 388 -11.90 -7.71 -26.53
C GLU A 388 -12.66 -7.77 -25.20
N LEU A 389 -13.63 -6.90 -24.99
CA LEU A 389 -14.45 -6.87 -23.77
C LEU A 389 -15.27 -8.17 -23.61
N ASP A 390 -15.91 -8.63 -24.67
CA ASP A 390 -16.73 -9.86 -24.68
C ASP A 390 -15.88 -11.09 -24.41
N PHE A 391 -14.66 -11.14 -24.94
CA PHE A 391 -13.74 -12.24 -24.70
C PHE A 391 -13.37 -12.35 -23.21
N VAL A 392 -13.01 -11.26 -22.55
CA VAL A 392 -12.66 -11.28 -21.12
C VAL A 392 -13.87 -11.61 -20.27
N LYS A 393 -15.05 -11.06 -20.58
CA LYS A 393 -16.29 -11.37 -19.87
C LYS A 393 -16.57 -12.86 -19.91
N LYS A 394 -16.58 -13.47 -21.10
CA LYS A 394 -16.80 -14.90 -21.24
C LYS A 394 -15.75 -15.74 -20.50
N PHE A 395 -14.49 -15.32 -20.54
CA PHE A 395 -13.43 -16.00 -19.81
C PHE A 395 -13.68 -16.05 -18.30
N CYS A 396 -14.21 -14.97 -17.71
CA CYS A 396 -14.54 -14.91 -16.29
C CYS A 396 -15.78 -15.76 -15.95
N GLU A 397 -16.81 -15.68 -16.78
CA GLU A 397 -18.04 -16.49 -16.62
C GLU A 397 -17.74 -17.98 -16.64
N ASP A 398 -16.86 -18.43 -17.54
CA ASP A 398 -16.42 -19.83 -17.65
C ASP A 398 -15.64 -20.33 -16.40
N ARG A 399 -15.24 -19.42 -15.48
CA ARG A 399 -14.49 -19.69 -14.23
C ARG A 399 -15.27 -19.38 -12.95
N ASP A 400 -16.58 -19.24 -13.05
CA ASP A 400 -17.46 -18.91 -11.91
C ASP A 400 -17.04 -17.62 -11.17
N CYS A 401 -16.47 -16.67 -11.91
CA CYS A 401 -16.17 -15.33 -11.41
C CYS A 401 -17.26 -14.37 -11.86
N ASP A 402 -17.81 -13.61 -10.92
CA ASP A 402 -18.66 -12.48 -11.25
C ASP A 402 -17.84 -11.43 -12.00
N PHE A 403 -18.48 -10.77 -12.97
CA PHE A 403 -17.81 -9.83 -13.86
C PHE A 403 -18.63 -8.56 -14.05
N ALA A 404 -17.95 -7.39 -14.07
CA ALA A 404 -18.55 -6.12 -14.43
C ALA A 404 -17.55 -5.22 -15.18
N LEU A 405 -18.07 -4.41 -16.11
CA LEU A 405 -17.32 -3.29 -16.69
C LEU A 405 -17.38 -2.08 -15.76
N ALA A 406 -16.32 -1.29 -15.72
CA ALA A 406 -16.27 -0.04 -15.00
C ALA A 406 -15.73 1.09 -15.91
N ASN A 407 -16.40 2.23 -15.90
CA ASN A 407 -16.01 3.46 -16.60
C ASN A 407 -16.03 4.65 -15.64
N VAL A 408 -15.43 4.46 -14.46
CA VAL A 408 -15.50 5.43 -13.36
C VAL A 408 -14.61 6.65 -13.59
N TRP A 409 -13.53 6.52 -14.36
CA TRP A 409 -12.66 7.64 -14.69
C TRP A 409 -13.45 8.75 -15.42
N GLU A 410 -14.28 8.37 -16.37
CA GLU A 410 -15.08 9.30 -17.19
C GLU A 410 -16.39 9.70 -16.50
N GLN A 411 -17.04 8.78 -15.78
CA GLN A 411 -18.42 8.93 -15.33
C GLN A 411 -18.59 8.96 -13.79
N GLY A 412 -17.49 8.93 -13.03
CA GLY A 412 -17.56 8.86 -11.57
C GLY A 412 -18.35 7.64 -11.09
N GLY A 413 -19.11 7.80 -10.02
CA GLY A 413 -19.92 6.73 -9.43
C GLY A 413 -20.91 6.08 -10.39
N LYS A 414 -21.49 6.86 -11.31
CA LYS A 414 -22.40 6.31 -12.35
C LYS A 414 -21.73 5.22 -13.19
N GLY A 415 -20.44 5.43 -13.53
CA GLY A 415 -19.67 4.45 -14.29
C GLY A 415 -19.31 3.18 -13.49
N GLY A 416 -19.56 3.16 -12.19
CA GLY A 416 -19.32 2.04 -11.28
C GLY A 416 -20.56 1.27 -10.84
N ILE A 417 -21.75 1.64 -11.29
CA ILE A 417 -23.02 1.04 -10.84
C ILE A 417 -23.08 -0.46 -11.13
N ASP A 418 -22.68 -0.90 -12.32
CA ASP A 418 -22.68 -2.32 -12.67
C ASP A 418 -21.70 -3.11 -11.77
N LEU A 419 -20.53 -2.54 -11.50
CA LEU A 419 -19.57 -3.14 -10.57
C LEU A 419 -20.12 -3.19 -9.14
N ALA A 420 -20.74 -2.12 -8.66
CA ALA A 420 -21.36 -2.10 -7.34
C ALA A 420 -22.46 -3.15 -7.21
N ASN A 421 -23.31 -3.31 -8.21
CA ASN A 421 -24.35 -4.34 -8.22
C ASN A 421 -23.75 -5.75 -8.25
N ALA A 422 -22.69 -5.98 -9.02
CA ALA A 422 -22.00 -7.27 -9.04
C ALA A 422 -21.39 -7.60 -7.67
N VAL A 423 -20.75 -6.63 -7.01
CA VAL A 423 -20.20 -6.81 -5.65
C VAL A 423 -21.30 -7.09 -4.63
N LEU A 424 -22.39 -6.34 -4.65
CA LEU A 424 -23.53 -6.55 -3.75
C LEU A 424 -24.15 -7.93 -3.95
N ASN A 425 -24.35 -8.34 -5.20
CA ASN A 425 -24.85 -9.67 -5.53
C ASN A 425 -23.91 -10.79 -5.04
N THR A 426 -22.61 -10.60 -5.20
CA THR A 426 -21.61 -11.56 -4.68
C THR A 426 -21.69 -11.66 -3.15
N LEU A 427 -21.78 -10.54 -2.45
CA LEU A 427 -21.88 -10.50 -0.98
C LEU A 427 -23.16 -11.17 -0.45
N GLU A 428 -24.26 -11.09 -1.20
CA GLU A 428 -25.54 -11.72 -0.84
C GLU A 428 -25.55 -13.24 -1.10
N ASN A 429 -24.94 -13.68 -2.20
CA ASN A 429 -25.08 -15.05 -2.70
C ASN A 429 -23.85 -15.95 -2.45
N LYS A 430 -22.69 -15.39 -2.18
CA LYS A 430 -21.45 -16.13 -1.92
C LYS A 430 -20.91 -15.79 -0.54
N LYS A 431 -20.53 -16.80 0.21
CA LYS A 431 -19.95 -16.61 1.55
C LYS A 431 -18.43 -16.72 1.50
N SER A 432 -17.74 -15.75 2.08
CA SER A 432 -16.31 -15.85 2.30
C SER A 432 -15.97 -16.94 3.31
N ASN A 433 -15.00 -17.78 2.96
CA ASN A 433 -14.37 -18.74 3.84
C ASN A 433 -12.88 -18.42 3.92
N PHE A 434 -12.59 -17.19 4.30
CA PHE A 434 -11.23 -16.64 4.33
C PHE A 434 -10.30 -17.48 5.20
N LYS A 435 -9.14 -17.80 4.65
CA LYS A 435 -8.02 -18.46 5.34
C LYS A 435 -6.69 -17.87 4.85
N VAL A 436 -5.71 -17.87 5.69
CA VAL A 436 -4.33 -17.49 5.35
C VAL A 436 -3.65 -18.61 4.54
N LEU A 437 -2.58 -18.26 3.82
CA LEU A 437 -1.92 -19.20 2.90
C LEU A 437 -1.13 -20.30 3.62
N TYR A 438 -0.50 -19.97 4.73
CA TYR A 438 0.39 -20.86 5.48
C TYR A 438 0.19 -20.73 6.99
N ASP A 439 0.58 -21.75 7.74
CA ASP A 439 0.54 -21.78 9.20
C ASP A 439 1.71 -21.01 9.82
N ASP A 440 1.47 -20.37 10.97
CA ASP A 440 2.50 -19.60 11.70
C ASP A 440 3.67 -20.47 12.19
N SER A 441 3.43 -21.75 12.43
CA SER A 441 4.45 -22.70 12.92
C SER A 441 5.49 -23.10 11.88
N LEU A 442 5.27 -22.82 10.61
CA LEU A 442 6.23 -23.12 9.54
C LEU A 442 7.52 -22.30 9.72
N SER A 443 8.63 -22.86 9.26
CA SER A 443 9.89 -22.14 9.20
C SER A 443 9.81 -20.97 8.20
N ILE A 444 10.67 -19.96 8.33
CA ILE A 444 10.74 -18.86 7.36
C ILE A 444 10.99 -19.38 5.96
N LYS A 445 11.86 -20.38 5.78
CA LYS A 445 12.10 -21.02 4.47
C LYS A 445 10.85 -21.66 3.88
N ASP A 446 10.07 -22.36 4.70
CA ASP A 446 8.85 -23.01 4.24
C ASP A 446 7.77 -21.98 3.88
N LYS A 447 7.65 -20.88 4.63
CA LYS A 447 6.74 -19.77 4.31
C LYS A 447 7.13 -19.11 2.99
N ILE A 448 8.41 -18.81 2.77
CA ILE A 448 8.93 -18.26 1.52
C ILE A 448 8.64 -19.21 0.35
N ASN A 449 8.94 -20.50 0.53
CA ASN A 449 8.67 -21.51 -0.49
C ASN A 449 7.18 -21.62 -0.81
N CYS A 450 6.31 -21.58 0.21
CA CYS A 450 4.87 -21.61 0.04
C CYS A 450 4.38 -20.42 -0.82
N ILE A 451 4.81 -19.19 -0.52
CA ILE A 451 4.45 -18.01 -1.31
C ILE A 451 4.98 -18.14 -2.74
N ALA A 452 6.24 -18.53 -2.92
CA ALA A 452 6.87 -18.65 -4.23
C ALA A 452 6.17 -19.67 -5.13
N THR A 453 5.86 -20.84 -4.61
CA THR A 453 5.23 -21.92 -5.39
C THR A 453 3.73 -21.69 -5.58
N GLU A 454 3.01 -21.34 -4.53
CA GLU A 454 1.54 -21.23 -4.58
C GLU A 454 1.08 -19.93 -5.28
N ILE A 455 1.72 -18.80 -4.99
CA ILE A 455 1.31 -17.49 -5.51
C ILE A 455 2.02 -17.15 -6.81
N TYR A 456 3.34 -17.30 -6.86
CA TYR A 456 4.11 -16.92 -8.05
C TYR A 456 4.16 -18.04 -9.12
N GLY A 457 3.94 -19.29 -8.71
CA GLY A 457 4.04 -20.43 -9.62
C GLY A 457 5.48 -20.82 -9.94
N ALA A 458 6.42 -20.52 -9.03
CA ALA A 458 7.80 -20.95 -9.14
C ALA A 458 7.96 -22.46 -8.88
N ASP A 459 9.01 -23.06 -9.43
CA ASP A 459 9.36 -24.46 -9.16
C ASP A 459 10.02 -24.63 -7.78
N GLY A 460 10.71 -23.58 -7.31
CA GLY A 460 11.38 -23.58 -6.01
C GLY A 460 11.98 -22.21 -5.66
N VAL A 461 12.84 -22.22 -4.63
CA VAL A 461 13.50 -21.03 -4.10
C VAL A 461 15.00 -21.32 -3.91
N THR A 462 15.82 -20.40 -4.35
CA THR A 462 17.26 -20.42 -4.11
C THR A 462 17.66 -19.28 -3.17
N TYR A 463 18.73 -19.45 -2.41
CA TYR A 463 19.18 -18.50 -1.40
C TYR A 463 20.65 -18.15 -1.60
N SER A 464 21.00 -16.86 -1.47
CA SER A 464 22.39 -16.45 -1.30
C SER A 464 22.97 -16.96 0.02
N ALA A 465 24.29 -16.93 0.19
CA ALA A 465 24.93 -17.29 1.44
C ALA A 465 24.46 -16.37 2.60
N GLU A 466 24.37 -15.07 2.36
CA GLU A 466 23.93 -14.08 3.33
C GLU A 466 22.48 -14.32 3.78
N ALA A 467 21.57 -14.60 2.84
CA ALA A 467 20.17 -14.89 3.14
C ALA A 467 19.98 -16.16 3.97
N SER A 468 20.95 -17.10 3.95
CA SER A 468 20.85 -18.37 4.69
C SER A 468 21.13 -18.24 6.19
N GLU A 469 21.79 -17.17 6.63
CA GLU A 469 22.25 -16.98 8.00
C GLU A 469 21.21 -16.32 8.93
N GLU A 470 20.23 -15.56 8.38
CA GLU A 470 19.33 -14.68 9.15
C GLU A 470 17.90 -15.24 9.38
N MET A 471 17.71 -16.55 9.46
CA MET A 471 16.36 -17.16 9.47
C MET A 471 15.79 -17.53 10.84
N GLY A 472 16.25 -16.89 11.94
CA GLY A 472 15.88 -17.23 13.32
C GLY A 472 14.49 -16.82 13.84
N PHE A 473 13.64 -16.15 13.01
CA PHE A 473 12.37 -15.57 13.46
C PHE A 473 11.15 -16.35 12.93
N GLY A 474 11.07 -17.64 13.24
CA GLY A 474 10.12 -18.59 12.69
C GLY A 474 8.64 -18.24 12.83
N ASN A 475 8.23 -17.50 13.85
CA ASN A 475 6.83 -17.19 14.10
C ASN A 475 6.30 -15.97 13.34
N PHE A 476 7.16 -15.20 12.66
CA PHE A 476 6.73 -14.04 11.91
C PHE A 476 6.20 -14.43 10.51
N PRO A 477 5.19 -13.72 9.98
CA PRO A 477 4.86 -13.81 8.57
C PRO A 477 5.98 -13.23 7.70
N VAL A 478 5.96 -13.60 6.42
CA VAL A 478 6.98 -13.17 5.45
C VAL A 478 6.42 -12.08 4.54
N CYS A 479 7.21 -11.02 4.37
CA CYS A 479 6.99 -9.96 3.41
C CYS A 479 7.96 -10.14 2.23
N MET A 480 7.47 -10.66 1.11
CA MET A 480 8.28 -10.82 -0.10
C MET A 480 8.49 -9.47 -0.78
N ALA A 481 9.73 -9.01 -0.87
CA ALA A 481 10.11 -7.82 -1.61
C ALA A 481 10.55 -8.20 -3.03
N LYS A 482 9.66 -8.00 -3.99
CA LYS A 482 9.78 -8.45 -5.39
C LYS A 482 9.36 -7.33 -6.35
N ASN A 483 9.81 -7.38 -7.60
CA ASN A 483 9.29 -6.50 -8.64
C ASN A 483 7.78 -6.68 -8.83
N GLN A 484 7.10 -5.64 -9.29
CA GLN A 484 5.65 -5.62 -9.45
C GLN A 484 5.16 -6.06 -10.84
N TYR A 485 6.05 -6.20 -11.82
CA TYR A 485 5.66 -6.37 -13.22
C TYR A 485 5.51 -7.83 -13.66
N SER A 486 6.02 -8.76 -12.91
CA SER A 486 5.99 -10.19 -13.20
C SER A 486 5.64 -11.01 -11.97
N LEU A 487 5.06 -12.18 -12.18
CA LEU A 487 4.93 -13.20 -11.14
C LEU A 487 6.30 -13.75 -10.71
N SER A 488 7.31 -13.74 -11.60
CA SER A 488 8.69 -14.11 -11.27
C SER A 488 9.49 -12.94 -10.66
N ASP A 489 10.71 -13.17 -10.26
CA ASP A 489 11.67 -12.14 -9.84
C ASP A 489 12.34 -11.41 -11.03
N ASP A 490 12.14 -11.89 -12.27
CA ASP A 490 12.55 -11.23 -13.50
C ASP A 490 11.38 -10.40 -14.08
N PRO A 491 11.47 -9.04 -14.10
CA PRO A 491 10.38 -8.18 -14.58
C PRO A 491 10.06 -8.33 -16.07
N LYS A 492 10.92 -9.02 -16.84
CA LYS A 492 10.73 -9.26 -18.27
C LYS A 492 9.89 -10.50 -18.58
N LYS A 493 9.72 -11.40 -17.61
CA LYS A 493 8.89 -12.60 -17.76
C LYS A 493 7.43 -12.27 -17.53
N LEU A 494 6.72 -11.87 -18.60
CA LEU A 494 5.32 -11.47 -18.55
C LEU A 494 4.35 -12.66 -18.60
N GLY A 495 3.07 -12.41 -18.41
CA GLY A 495 2.02 -13.41 -18.48
C GLY A 495 2.00 -14.36 -17.27
N ARG A 496 2.12 -15.65 -17.52
CA ARG A 496 2.20 -16.70 -16.50
C ARG A 496 3.47 -17.52 -16.73
N PRO A 497 4.63 -17.03 -16.25
CA PRO A 497 5.89 -17.74 -16.42
C PRO A 497 5.88 -19.09 -15.69
N THR A 498 6.62 -20.05 -16.23
CA THR A 498 6.84 -21.40 -15.69
C THR A 498 8.32 -21.78 -15.80
N GLY A 499 8.77 -22.80 -15.07
CA GLY A 499 10.16 -23.25 -15.14
C GLY A 499 11.15 -22.25 -14.59
N PHE A 500 10.86 -21.64 -13.43
CA PHE A 500 11.73 -20.67 -12.78
C PHE A 500 11.75 -20.86 -11.26
N ASP A 501 12.85 -20.48 -10.66
CA ASP A 501 13.00 -20.35 -9.21
C ASP A 501 12.98 -18.88 -8.79
N ILE A 502 12.54 -18.61 -7.56
CA ILE A 502 12.70 -17.31 -6.92
C ILE A 502 14.05 -17.27 -6.21
N ASN A 503 14.85 -16.26 -6.49
CA ASN A 503 16.16 -16.07 -5.86
C ASN A 503 16.07 -15.08 -4.70
N ILE A 504 16.25 -15.56 -3.47
CA ILE A 504 16.33 -14.72 -2.27
C ILE A 504 17.78 -14.27 -2.07
N ARG A 505 17.97 -12.97 -2.18
CA ARG A 505 19.29 -12.33 -2.05
C ARG A 505 19.61 -11.96 -0.60
N GLU A 506 18.62 -11.51 0.14
CA GLU A 506 18.77 -11.00 1.50
C GLU A 506 17.49 -11.31 2.30
N VAL A 507 17.64 -11.59 3.58
CA VAL A 507 16.54 -11.72 4.53
C VAL A 507 16.87 -10.87 5.74
N TYR A 508 15.94 -10.05 6.21
CA TYR A 508 16.10 -9.33 7.47
C TYR A 508 14.78 -9.25 8.24
N VAL A 509 14.88 -9.03 9.53
CA VAL A 509 13.71 -8.90 10.39
C VAL A 509 13.31 -7.44 10.59
N SER A 510 12.02 -7.16 10.40
CA SER A 510 11.37 -5.93 10.83
C SER A 510 10.64 -6.22 12.15
N ALA A 511 11.43 -6.24 13.25
CA ALA A 511 10.98 -6.80 14.53
C ALA A 511 9.85 -5.98 15.18
N GLY A 512 9.85 -4.67 14.99
CA GLY A 512 8.79 -3.78 15.45
C GLY A 512 7.50 -3.97 14.65
N ALA A 513 7.60 -4.05 13.33
CA ALA A 513 6.46 -4.35 12.46
C ALA A 513 5.96 -5.79 12.66
N GLY A 514 6.84 -6.72 13.00
CA GLY A 514 6.49 -8.11 13.28
C GLY A 514 6.43 -8.99 12.03
N PHE A 515 7.27 -8.76 11.04
CA PHE A 515 7.43 -9.62 9.87
C PHE A 515 8.90 -9.74 9.44
N VAL A 516 9.19 -10.75 8.66
CA VAL A 516 10.49 -10.96 8.02
C VAL A 516 10.41 -10.51 6.57
N VAL A 517 11.37 -9.71 6.13
CA VAL A 517 11.45 -9.26 4.72
C VAL A 517 12.41 -10.17 3.97
N ALA A 518 11.94 -10.76 2.87
CA ALA A 518 12.74 -11.56 1.95
C ALA A 518 12.88 -10.82 0.61
N ILE A 519 14.11 -10.38 0.30
CA ILE A 519 14.40 -9.56 -0.87
C ILE A 519 14.79 -10.44 -2.04
N THR A 520 14.09 -10.27 -3.16
CA THR A 520 14.42 -10.86 -4.45
C THR A 520 14.99 -9.78 -5.39
N GLY A 521 15.96 -10.12 -6.20
CA GLY A 521 16.48 -9.21 -7.22
C GLY A 521 16.96 -7.86 -6.67
N THR A 522 16.83 -6.79 -7.47
CA THR A 522 17.23 -5.43 -7.08
C THR A 522 16.02 -4.61 -6.62
N ILE A 523 15.84 -4.52 -5.32
CA ILE A 523 14.80 -3.69 -4.70
C ILE A 523 15.45 -2.44 -4.11
N MET A 524 14.85 -1.27 -4.41
CA MET A 524 15.37 0.01 -3.95
C MET A 524 14.48 0.60 -2.86
N THR A 525 15.05 0.78 -1.68
CA THR A 525 14.40 1.45 -0.54
C THR A 525 14.55 2.97 -0.58
N MET A 526 15.39 3.50 -1.47
CA MET A 526 15.51 4.90 -1.82
C MET A 526 15.45 5.06 -3.34
N PRO A 527 14.27 5.33 -3.92
CA PRO A 527 14.13 5.55 -5.36
C PRO A 527 14.87 6.81 -5.81
N GLY A 528 15.27 6.87 -7.07
CA GLY A 528 15.81 8.08 -7.68
C GLY A 528 14.76 8.80 -8.53
N LEU A 529 14.96 10.08 -8.76
CA LEU A 529 14.19 10.81 -9.77
C LEU A 529 14.48 10.25 -11.17
N PRO A 530 13.47 10.16 -12.06
CA PRO A 530 13.65 9.75 -13.45
C PRO A 530 14.36 10.84 -14.27
N LYS A 531 14.64 10.54 -15.55
CA LYS A 531 15.28 11.49 -16.47
C LYS A 531 14.46 12.78 -16.65
N SER A 532 13.12 12.68 -16.68
CA SER A 532 12.17 13.79 -16.72
C SER A 532 11.19 13.62 -15.56
N PRO A 533 11.51 14.15 -14.38
CA PRO A 533 10.63 14.04 -13.23
C PRO A 533 9.39 14.93 -13.36
N ALA A 534 8.31 14.55 -12.68
CA ALA A 534 7.09 15.36 -12.61
C ALA A 534 7.37 16.77 -12.05
N ALA A 535 8.38 16.91 -11.21
CA ALA A 535 8.82 18.18 -10.65
C ALA A 535 9.15 19.26 -11.71
N GLU A 536 9.53 18.88 -12.94
CA GLU A 536 9.83 19.85 -14.02
C GLU A 536 8.58 20.59 -14.55
N ARG A 537 7.38 20.01 -14.35
CA ARG A 537 6.12 20.57 -14.86
C ARG A 537 5.16 21.05 -13.77
N ILE A 538 5.50 20.79 -12.50
CA ILE A 538 4.70 21.24 -11.35
C ILE A 538 5.12 22.66 -11.00
N TYR A 539 4.17 23.60 -10.96
CA TYR A 539 4.41 24.98 -10.55
C TYR A 539 3.16 25.60 -9.93
N VAL A 540 3.31 26.78 -9.34
CA VAL A 540 2.20 27.58 -8.83
C VAL A 540 2.00 28.74 -9.78
N ASP A 541 0.77 28.96 -10.27
CA ASP A 541 0.42 30.07 -11.13
C ASP A 541 0.27 31.41 -10.36
N ASP A 542 0.00 32.49 -11.09
CA ASP A 542 -0.15 33.84 -10.52
C ASP A 542 -1.37 33.96 -9.58
N ASP A 543 -2.34 33.08 -9.69
CA ASP A 543 -3.52 33.00 -8.82
C ASP A 543 -3.29 32.11 -7.58
N GLY A 544 -2.09 31.57 -7.42
CA GLY A 544 -1.72 30.67 -6.32
C GLY A 544 -2.22 29.24 -6.49
N LYS A 545 -2.63 28.83 -7.69
CA LYS A 545 -3.07 27.46 -7.97
C LYS A 545 -1.91 26.59 -8.42
N ILE A 546 -1.92 25.34 -7.96
CA ILE A 546 -0.94 24.35 -8.40
C ILE A 546 -1.32 23.83 -9.78
N VAL A 547 -0.35 23.77 -10.68
CA VAL A 547 -0.47 23.28 -12.05
C VAL A 547 0.51 22.12 -12.24
N GLY A 548 0.10 21.12 -13.02
CA GLY A 548 0.97 20.00 -13.40
C GLY A 548 1.09 18.90 -12.35
N LEU A 549 0.29 18.93 -11.30
CA LEU A 549 0.29 17.91 -10.25
C LEU A 549 -0.49 16.63 -10.68
N PHE A 550 -0.76 16.35 -11.85
CA PHE A 550 -1.41 15.20 -12.56
C PHE A 550 -2.43 15.65 -13.60
#